data_9774452e83b508c307e3ec4d965b3b1d
#
_entry.id   9774452e83b508c307e3ec4d965b3b1d
#
_cell.length_a   1.000
_cell.length_b   1.000
_cell.length_c   1.000
_cell.angle_alpha   90.00
_cell.angle_beta   90.00
_cell.angle_gamma   90.00
#
_symmetry.space_group_name_H-M   'P 1'
#
loop_
_entity.id
_entity.type
_entity.pdbx_description
1 polymer ?
#
loop_
_entity_poly.entity_id
_entity_poly.type
_entity_poly.pdbx_seq_one_letter_code
_entity_poly.pdbx_strand_id
1 'polypeptide(L)'
;MNRLRLITIYFPVWLLFSASVSAELTVIADLGGRDAAPFFEGINRQAPASAPVVSPPPLLQGEAAMLPVSTLEMSPGEVTPRPLQLPGIGALFLVGDDAYSREWLQKNAAALRARHAAGMVVNVADENGLRTLRELAPGVAMAPASGSALARRLQLKSYPVLITDNGLSQEVAP
;
A
#
# COMPACT_ATOMS: atom_id res chain seq x y z
N MET A 1 22.82 29.91 73.27
CA MET A 1 24.09 29.20 73.05
C MET A 1 23.88 28.20 71.92
N ASN A 2 24.28 28.63 70.71
CA ASN A 2 24.03 27.95 69.43
C ASN A 2 25.10 26.86 69.19
N ARG A 3 24.65 25.64 68.97
CA ARG A 3 25.53 24.61 68.40
C ARG A 3 25.10 24.33 67.00
N LEU A 4 25.83 24.94 66.07
CA LEU A 4 25.74 24.68 64.63
C LEU A 4 26.36 23.30 64.34
N ARG A 5 25.53 22.34 63.86
CA ARG A 5 26.03 21.04 63.41
C ARG A 5 26.23 21.12 61.91
N LEU A 6 27.51 21.11 61.52
CA LEU A 6 27.93 20.88 60.11
C LEU A 6 27.55 19.47 59.67
N ILE A 7 26.68 19.34 58.74
CA ILE A 7 26.43 18.06 58.05
C ILE A 7 27.32 18.05 56.80
N THR A 8 28.35 17.25 56.90
CA THR A 8 29.27 16.93 55.75
C THR A 8 28.54 15.94 54.83
N ILE A 9 28.13 16.39 53.68
CA ILE A 9 27.53 15.52 52.63
C ILE A 9 28.67 14.88 51.86
N TYR A 10 28.89 13.60 52.07
CA TYR A 10 29.77 12.77 51.24
C TYR A 10 29.02 12.44 49.94
N PHE A 11 29.49 13.00 48.82
CA PHE A 11 29.02 12.67 47.47
C PHE A 11 29.88 11.55 46.92
N PRO A 12 29.36 10.32 46.72
CA PRO A 12 30.14 9.31 46.03
C PRO A 12 30.17 9.58 44.54
N VAL A 13 31.37 9.89 44.03
CA VAL A 13 31.66 9.95 42.58
C VAL A 13 31.61 8.53 42.04
N TRP A 14 30.51 8.19 41.39
CA TRP A 14 30.42 6.94 40.59
C TRP A 14 31.14 7.17 39.27
N LEU A 15 32.36 6.64 39.16
CA LEU A 15 33.07 6.51 37.90
C LEU A 15 32.32 5.51 37.02
N LEU A 16 31.66 6.00 35.99
CA LEU A 16 31.09 5.19 34.92
C LEU A 16 32.24 4.64 34.05
N PHE A 17 32.61 3.41 34.30
CA PHE A 17 33.50 2.66 33.42
C PHE A 17 32.71 2.23 32.20
N SER A 18 32.81 3.00 31.11
CA SER A 18 32.29 2.58 29.80
C SER A 18 33.18 1.50 29.23
N ALA A 19 32.78 0.25 29.40
CA ALA A 19 33.42 -0.87 28.72
C ALA A 19 32.98 -0.82 27.25
N SER A 20 33.93 -0.49 26.36
CA SER A 20 33.74 -0.64 24.91
C SER A 20 33.71 -2.13 24.59
N VAL A 21 32.57 -2.70 24.35
CA VAL A 21 32.40 -4.05 23.80
C VAL A 21 32.74 -3.98 22.32
N SER A 22 33.94 -4.36 21.96
CA SER A 22 34.30 -4.64 20.56
C SER A 22 33.75 -6.02 20.21
N ALA A 23 32.70 -6.06 19.38
CA ALA A 23 32.24 -7.30 18.78
C ALA A 23 33.22 -7.68 17.66
N GLU A 24 34.20 -8.56 18.00
CA GLU A 24 35.08 -9.16 17.02
C GLU A 24 34.27 -10.25 16.27
N LEU A 25 34.11 -10.08 14.97
CA LEU A 25 33.45 -11.06 14.12
C LEU A 25 34.42 -12.25 13.94
N THR A 26 34.24 -13.28 14.73
CA THR A 26 35.03 -14.52 14.57
C THR A 26 34.38 -15.34 13.45
N VAL A 27 35.05 -15.46 12.31
CA VAL A 27 34.68 -16.40 11.26
C VAL A 27 34.94 -17.82 11.77
N ILE A 28 33.85 -18.55 12.07
CA ILE A 28 33.90 -19.86 12.74
C ILE A 28 34.32 -20.98 11.79
N ALA A 29 34.10 -20.85 10.50
CA ALA A 29 34.61 -21.78 9.49
C ALA A 29 34.70 -21.12 8.13
N ASP A 30 35.87 -21.09 7.54
CA ASP A 30 36.06 -20.96 6.11
C ASP A 30 36.11 -22.38 5.52
N LEU A 31 34.96 -22.86 5.01
CA LEU A 31 34.87 -24.19 4.41
C LEU A 31 35.41 -24.21 2.98
N GLY A 32 36.26 -23.24 2.61
CA GLY A 32 36.92 -23.22 1.32
C GLY A 32 35.96 -23.28 0.16
N GLY A 33 35.19 -22.23 -0.05
CA GLY A 33 34.33 -22.11 -1.22
C GLY A 33 35.17 -22.18 -2.49
N ARG A 34 34.75 -23.00 -3.47
CA ARG A 34 35.34 -22.96 -4.80
C ARG A 34 34.96 -21.63 -5.43
N ASP A 35 35.94 -21.00 -6.08
CA ASP A 35 35.65 -19.80 -6.89
C ASP A 35 34.52 -20.10 -7.86
N ALA A 36 33.44 -19.34 -7.77
CA ALA A 36 32.26 -19.49 -8.61
C ALA A 36 32.43 -18.81 -9.97
N ALA A 37 33.48 -18.01 -10.17
CA ALA A 37 33.72 -17.29 -11.41
C ALA A 37 33.68 -18.21 -12.66
N PRO A 38 34.26 -19.44 -12.65
CA PRO A 38 34.21 -20.34 -13.80
C PRO A 38 32.79 -20.78 -14.19
N PHE A 39 31.87 -20.81 -13.22
CA PHE A 39 30.48 -21.18 -13.50
C PHE A 39 29.67 -20.03 -14.16
N PHE A 40 30.11 -18.80 -13.98
CA PHE A 40 29.47 -17.61 -14.55
C PHE A 40 30.11 -17.19 -15.87
N GLU A 41 31.27 -17.68 -16.25
CA GLU A 41 31.90 -17.39 -17.55
C GLU A 41 31.04 -17.82 -18.74
N GLY A 42 30.23 -18.88 -18.59
CA GLY A 42 29.28 -19.34 -19.59
C GLY A 42 28.06 -18.43 -19.77
N ILE A 43 27.71 -17.70 -18.73
CA ILE A 43 26.55 -16.78 -18.70
C ILE A 43 26.97 -15.40 -19.20
N ASN A 44 28.22 -15.01 -18.95
CA ASN A 44 28.79 -13.73 -19.38
C ASN A 44 29.45 -13.79 -20.76
N ARG A 45 29.12 -14.78 -21.60
CA ARG A 45 29.53 -14.71 -23.00
C ARG A 45 28.88 -13.49 -23.63
N GLN A 46 29.66 -12.45 -23.76
CA GLN A 46 29.30 -11.24 -24.50
C GLN A 46 28.87 -11.67 -25.89
N ALA A 47 27.60 -11.53 -26.21
CA ALA A 47 27.14 -11.71 -27.58
C ALA A 47 27.96 -10.78 -28.48
N PRO A 48 28.32 -11.24 -29.71
CA PRO A 48 29.11 -10.42 -30.64
C PRO A 48 28.45 -9.06 -30.79
N ALA A 49 29.26 -8.01 -30.86
CA ALA A 49 28.92 -6.58 -30.78
C ALA A 49 27.98 -6.04 -31.90
N SER A 50 27.25 -6.90 -32.55
CA SER A 50 26.33 -6.58 -33.66
C SER A 50 24.85 -6.90 -33.34
N ALA A 51 24.51 -7.35 -32.14
CA ALA A 51 23.11 -7.41 -31.77
C ALA A 51 22.61 -5.99 -31.49
N PRO A 52 21.46 -5.56 -32.08
CA PRO A 52 20.87 -4.28 -31.73
C PRO A 52 20.64 -4.28 -30.23
N VAL A 53 21.16 -3.25 -29.54
CA VAL A 53 20.88 -3.02 -28.14
C VAL A 53 19.38 -2.72 -28.05
N VAL A 54 18.59 -3.76 -27.78
CA VAL A 54 17.18 -3.57 -27.42
C VAL A 54 17.22 -2.95 -26.05
N SER A 55 17.04 -1.64 -25.97
CA SER A 55 16.85 -0.96 -24.68
C SER A 55 15.68 -1.63 -23.99
N PRO A 56 15.83 -2.07 -22.71
CA PRO A 56 14.71 -2.61 -21.98
C PRO A 56 13.59 -1.57 -21.96
N PRO A 57 12.32 -2.00 -22.06
CA PRO A 57 11.21 -1.05 -21.97
C PRO A 57 11.31 -0.26 -20.67
N PRO A 58 10.92 1.02 -20.68
CA PRO A 58 10.96 1.83 -19.47
C PRO A 58 10.16 1.13 -18.37
N LEU A 59 10.78 0.98 -17.20
CA LEU A 59 10.10 0.44 -16.03
C LEU A 59 9.02 1.42 -15.62
N LEU A 60 7.77 0.98 -15.64
CA LEU A 60 6.66 1.74 -15.09
C LEU A 60 6.90 1.93 -13.60
N GLN A 61 6.70 3.15 -13.11
CA GLN A 61 6.88 3.51 -11.70
C GLN A 61 5.60 4.06 -11.10
N GLY A 62 5.46 3.92 -9.77
CA GLY A 62 4.29 4.44 -9.08
C GLY A 62 3.00 3.68 -9.41
N GLU A 63 1.90 4.41 -9.53
CA GLU A 63 0.58 3.82 -9.82
C GLU A 63 0.49 3.18 -11.20
N ALA A 64 1.24 3.67 -12.18
CA ALA A 64 1.30 3.08 -13.51
C ALA A 64 1.78 1.62 -13.49
N ALA A 65 2.67 1.27 -12.56
CA ALA A 65 3.15 -0.08 -12.37
C ALA A 65 2.09 -1.03 -11.77
N MET A 66 1.01 -0.49 -11.23
CA MET A 66 -0.10 -1.27 -10.67
C MET A 66 -1.17 -1.58 -11.72
N LEU A 67 -1.11 -0.97 -12.88
CA LEU A 67 -2.09 -1.12 -13.95
C LEU A 67 -1.66 -2.19 -14.98
N PRO A 68 -2.62 -2.92 -15.59
CA PRO A 68 -4.06 -2.85 -15.36
C PRO A 68 -4.49 -3.52 -14.03
N VAL A 69 -5.56 -3.01 -13.42
CA VAL A 69 -6.22 -3.67 -12.29
C VAL A 69 -7.50 -4.35 -12.77
N SER A 70 -7.67 -5.61 -12.39
CA SER A 70 -8.88 -6.37 -12.67
C SER A 70 -9.28 -7.21 -11.46
N THR A 71 -10.57 -7.17 -11.12
CA THR A 71 -11.18 -7.96 -10.05
C THR A 71 -12.26 -8.85 -10.66
N LEU A 72 -11.91 -10.09 -10.94
CA LEU A 72 -12.78 -11.03 -11.67
C LEU A 72 -14.03 -11.44 -10.88
N GLU A 73 -13.99 -11.32 -9.56
CA GLU A 73 -15.09 -11.66 -8.66
C GLU A 73 -16.22 -10.63 -8.68
N MET A 74 -15.99 -9.46 -9.27
CA MET A 74 -16.93 -8.34 -9.23
C MET A 74 -17.21 -7.80 -10.64
N SER A 75 -18.45 -7.36 -10.85
CA SER A 75 -18.89 -6.69 -12.08
C SER A 75 -19.71 -5.44 -11.76
N PRO A 76 -19.84 -4.51 -12.73
CA PRO A 76 -20.75 -3.38 -12.55
C PRO A 76 -22.20 -3.87 -12.33
N GLY A 77 -22.88 -3.32 -11.32
CA GLY A 77 -24.26 -3.70 -11.05
C GLY A 77 -24.77 -3.25 -9.70
N GLU A 78 -26.02 -3.62 -9.42
CA GLU A 78 -26.66 -3.28 -8.15
C GLU A 78 -26.09 -4.07 -6.98
N VAL A 79 -26.02 -3.42 -5.83
CA VAL A 79 -25.58 -4.02 -4.56
C VAL A 79 -26.72 -3.94 -3.56
N THR A 80 -27.14 -5.08 -3.03
CA THR A 80 -28.13 -5.14 -1.96
C THR A 80 -27.53 -4.61 -0.66
N PRO A 81 -28.11 -3.56 -0.07
CA PRO A 81 -27.63 -3.03 1.21
C PRO A 81 -27.71 -4.10 2.30
N ARG A 82 -26.69 -4.15 3.14
CA ARG A 82 -26.68 -5.06 4.31
C ARG A 82 -25.85 -4.51 5.44
N PRO A 83 -26.21 -4.81 6.69
CA PRO A 83 -25.42 -4.45 7.84
C PRO A 83 -24.13 -5.25 7.88
N LEU A 84 -23.05 -4.61 8.31
CA LEU A 84 -21.76 -5.20 8.61
C LEU A 84 -21.25 -4.63 9.93
N GLN A 85 -20.27 -5.29 10.52
CA GLN A 85 -19.54 -4.78 11.67
C GLN A 85 -18.04 -4.79 11.33
N LEU A 86 -17.55 -3.65 10.85
CA LEU A 86 -16.18 -3.46 10.40
C LEU A 86 -15.59 -2.22 11.08
N PRO A 87 -15.44 -2.24 12.42
CA PRO A 87 -14.98 -1.08 13.17
C PRO A 87 -13.59 -0.64 12.66
N GLY A 88 -13.46 0.65 12.38
CA GLY A 88 -12.22 1.27 11.94
C GLY A 88 -11.95 1.24 10.43
N ILE A 89 -12.89 0.72 9.60
CA ILE A 89 -12.73 0.79 8.14
C ILE A 89 -12.99 2.21 7.61
N GLY A 90 -13.78 3.00 8.35
CA GLY A 90 -14.19 4.32 7.94
C GLY A 90 -15.18 4.27 6.77
N ALA A 91 -14.94 5.10 5.74
CA ALA A 91 -15.73 5.11 4.52
C ALA A 91 -14.82 4.69 3.34
N LEU A 92 -14.99 3.46 2.88
CA LEU A 92 -14.28 2.90 1.72
C LEU A 92 -15.30 2.64 0.60
N PHE A 93 -15.04 3.14 -0.62
CA PHE A 93 -15.88 2.78 -1.75
C PHE A 93 -15.08 2.04 -2.83
N LEU A 94 -15.77 1.18 -3.56
CA LEU A 94 -15.23 0.42 -4.67
C LEU A 94 -15.89 0.87 -5.96
N VAL A 95 -15.11 1.13 -7.01
CA VAL A 95 -15.59 1.56 -8.35
C VAL A 95 -14.72 0.92 -9.44
N GLY A 96 -15.28 0.86 -10.65
CA GLY A 96 -14.54 0.49 -11.86
C GLY A 96 -14.53 1.61 -12.87
N ASP A 97 -13.80 1.43 -13.96
CA ASP A 97 -13.77 2.36 -15.10
C ASP A 97 -14.85 1.99 -16.14
N ASP A 98 -16.09 1.97 -15.69
CA ASP A 98 -17.28 1.70 -16.50
C ASP A 98 -18.33 2.81 -16.36
N ALA A 99 -19.30 2.85 -17.27
CA ALA A 99 -20.30 3.89 -17.32
C ALA A 99 -21.15 3.96 -16.02
N TYR A 100 -21.48 2.80 -15.45
CA TYR A 100 -22.30 2.74 -14.24
C TYR A 100 -21.56 3.31 -13.01
N SER A 101 -20.29 2.95 -12.86
CA SER A 101 -19.42 3.49 -11.82
C SER A 101 -19.18 4.99 -11.97
N ARG A 102 -18.97 5.46 -13.19
CA ARG A 102 -18.78 6.90 -13.48
C ARG A 102 -20.00 7.73 -13.12
N GLU A 103 -21.19 7.28 -13.50
CA GLU A 103 -22.45 7.93 -13.15
C GLU A 103 -22.66 7.96 -11.63
N TRP A 104 -22.47 6.83 -10.98
CA TRP A 104 -22.57 6.72 -9.52
C TRP A 104 -21.60 7.66 -8.80
N LEU A 105 -20.35 7.69 -9.25
CA LEU A 105 -19.31 8.53 -8.68
C LEU A 105 -19.62 10.02 -8.84
N GLN A 106 -20.08 10.43 -10.02
CA GLN A 106 -20.49 11.81 -10.29
C GLN A 106 -21.65 12.25 -9.39
N LYS A 107 -22.65 11.39 -9.23
CA LYS A 107 -23.81 11.64 -8.36
C LYS A 107 -23.44 11.79 -6.89
N ASN A 108 -22.48 11.00 -6.42
CA ASN A 108 -22.16 10.89 -5.01
C ASN A 108 -20.87 11.63 -4.60
N ALA A 109 -20.16 12.28 -5.52
CA ALA A 109 -18.86 12.91 -5.27
C ALA A 109 -18.84 13.85 -4.06
N ALA A 110 -19.87 14.68 -3.91
CA ALA A 110 -19.97 15.63 -2.79
C ALA A 110 -20.11 14.92 -1.44
N ALA A 111 -20.95 13.90 -1.35
CA ALA A 111 -21.18 13.11 -0.14
C ALA A 111 -19.94 12.26 0.22
N LEU A 112 -19.28 11.67 -0.77
CA LEU A 112 -18.02 10.93 -0.56
C LEU A 112 -16.92 11.83 -0.01
N ARG A 113 -16.79 13.04 -0.54
CA ARG A 113 -15.83 14.04 -0.05
C ARG A 113 -16.16 14.48 1.38
N ALA A 114 -17.44 14.77 1.67
CA ALA A 114 -17.87 15.17 3.02
C ALA A 114 -17.58 14.09 4.08
N ARG A 115 -17.63 12.83 3.67
CA ARG A 115 -17.29 11.67 4.54
C ARG A 115 -15.80 11.33 4.59
N HIS A 116 -14.96 12.08 3.89
CA HIS A 116 -13.53 11.73 3.69
C HIS A 116 -13.36 10.28 3.21
N ALA A 117 -14.24 9.83 2.31
CA ALA A 117 -14.21 8.47 1.81
C ALA A 117 -12.96 8.23 0.96
N ALA A 118 -12.37 7.04 1.11
CA ALA A 118 -11.28 6.56 0.27
C ALA A 118 -11.83 5.64 -0.82
N GLY A 119 -11.38 5.82 -2.06
CA GLY A 119 -11.78 5.02 -3.21
C GLY A 119 -10.75 3.96 -3.57
N MET A 120 -11.22 2.76 -3.81
CA MET A 120 -10.46 1.69 -4.45
C MET A 120 -11.01 1.47 -5.85
N VAL A 121 -10.17 1.69 -6.87
CA VAL A 121 -10.52 1.43 -8.27
C VAL A 121 -10.16 -0.02 -8.58
N VAL A 122 -11.20 -0.88 -8.63
CA VAL A 122 -11.04 -2.34 -8.67
C VAL A 122 -11.00 -2.92 -10.08
N ASN A 123 -11.41 -2.15 -11.09
CA ASN A 123 -11.31 -2.48 -12.49
C ASN A 123 -10.95 -1.22 -13.30
N VAL A 124 -9.74 -1.16 -13.82
CA VAL A 124 -9.25 -0.05 -14.66
C VAL A 124 -8.10 -0.55 -15.53
N ALA A 125 -8.14 -0.20 -16.81
CA ALA A 125 -7.18 -0.68 -17.79
C ALA A 125 -5.88 0.14 -17.78
N ASP A 126 -5.98 1.46 -17.65
CA ASP A 126 -4.87 2.38 -17.81
C ASP A 126 -4.98 3.65 -16.96
N GLU A 127 -3.94 4.49 -17.01
CA GLU A 127 -3.91 5.75 -16.28
C GLU A 127 -4.97 6.76 -16.74
N ASN A 128 -5.41 6.69 -17.99
CA ASN A 128 -6.42 7.60 -18.52
C ASN A 128 -7.76 7.33 -17.83
N GLY A 129 -8.15 6.05 -17.70
CA GLY A 129 -9.34 5.64 -16.97
C GLY A 129 -9.29 6.09 -15.51
N LEU A 130 -8.15 5.89 -14.84
CA LEU A 130 -7.96 6.32 -13.45
C LEU A 130 -8.07 7.85 -13.30
N ARG A 131 -7.47 8.61 -14.23
CA ARG A 131 -7.56 10.07 -14.25
C ARG A 131 -8.99 10.55 -14.44
N THR A 132 -9.72 9.95 -15.40
CA THR A 132 -11.13 10.28 -15.64
C THR A 132 -11.98 10.08 -14.39
N LEU A 133 -11.79 8.98 -13.65
CA LEU A 133 -12.52 8.76 -12.40
C LEU A 133 -12.20 9.84 -11.34
N ARG A 134 -10.95 10.27 -11.23
CA ARG A 134 -10.53 11.34 -10.31
C ARG A 134 -11.13 12.69 -10.68
N GLU A 135 -11.26 12.97 -11.97
CA GLU A 135 -11.88 14.21 -12.47
C GLU A 135 -13.38 14.28 -12.14
N LEU A 136 -14.09 13.13 -12.07
CA LEU A 136 -15.49 13.06 -11.69
C LEU A 136 -15.74 13.32 -10.20
N ALA A 137 -14.74 13.07 -9.35
CA ALA A 137 -14.86 13.29 -7.90
C ALA A 137 -13.62 14.03 -7.35
N PRO A 138 -13.49 15.34 -7.67
CA PRO A 138 -12.32 16.11 -7.24
C PRO A 138 -12.26 16.22 -5.72
N GLY A 139 -11.04 15.99 -5.18
CA GLY A 139 -10.79 16.01 -3.75
C GLY A 139 -11.16 14.73 -3.00
N VAL A 140 -11.57 13.68 -3.71
CA VAL A 140 -11.75 12.33 -3.16
C VAL A 140 -10.50 11.50 -3.48
N ALA A 141 -9.88 10.92 -2.47
CA ALA A 141 -8.71 10.06 -2.67
C ALA A 141 -9.12 8.74 -3.34
N MET A 142 -8.44 8.37 -4.43
CA MET A 142 -8.66 7.10 -5.14
C MET A 142 -7.34 6.47 -5.53
N ALA A 143 -7.23 5.15 -5.33
CA ALA A 143 -6.06 4.37 -5.72
C ALA A 143 -6.49 3.09 -6.48
N PRO A 144 -5.75 2.67 -7.51
CA PRO A 144 -5.98 1.41 -8.18
C PRO A 144 -5.52 0.26 -7.29
N ALA A 145 -6.38 -0.72 -7.06
CA ALA A 145 -6.04 -1.92 -6.31
C ALA A 145 -7.04 -3.05 -6.57
N SER A 146 -6.55 -4.30 -6.53
CA SER A 146 -7.45 -5.45 -6.67
C SER A 146 -8.41 -5.56 -5.49
N GLY A 147 -9.70 -5.65 -5.81
CA GLY A 147 -10.78 -5.87 -4.85
C GLY A 147 -10.99 -7.33 -4.46
N SER A 148 -10.23 -8.29 -5.02
CA SER A 148 -10.48 -9.73 -4.88
C SER A 148 -10.55 -10.20 -3.42
N ALA A 149 -9.67 -9.71 -2.55
CA ALA A 149 -9.69 -10.08 -1.14
C ALA A 149 -10.97 -9.59 -0.43
N LEU A 150 -11.39 -8.34 -0.69
CA LEU A 150 -12.63 -7.78 -0.16
C LEU A 150 -13.86 -8.48 -0.75
N ALA A 151 -13.86 -8.73 -2.06
CA ALA A 151 -14.94 -9.43 -2.75
C ALA A 151 -15.20 -10.79 -2.12
N ARG A 152 -14.17 -11.59 -1.91
CA ARG A 152 -14.29 -12.92 -1.26
C ARG A 152 -14.72 -12.81 0.20
N ARG A 153 -14.07 -11.94 0.97
CA ARG A 153 -14.33 -11.78 2.41
C ARG A 153 -15.73 -11.26 2.69
N LEU A 154 -16.17 -10.27 1.92
CA LEU A 154 -17.47 -9.63 2.07
C LEU A 154 -18.53 -10.19 1.10
N GLN A 155 -18.21 -11.22 0.33
CA GLN A 155 -19.11 -11.82 -0.67
C GLN A 155 -19.72 -10.75 -1.61
N LEU A 156 -18.90 -9.80 -2.06
CA LEU A 156 -19.28 -8.78 -3.01
C LEU A 156 -19.22 -9.34 -4.42
N LYS A 157 -20.28 -9.15 -5.17
CA LYS A 157 -20.36 -9.56 -6.59
C LYS A 157 -20.44 -8.35 -7.52
N SER A 158 -20.78 -7.19 -6.99
CA SER A 158 -20.99 -5.99 -7.79
C SER A 158 -20.38 -4.76 -7.16
N TYR A 159 -20.09 -3.80 -7.99
CA TYR A 159 -19.72 -2.43 -7.66
C TYR A 159 -20.50 -1.46 -8.57
N PRO A 160 -20.61 -0.16 -8.29
CA PRO A 160 -20.03 0.58 -7.15
C PRO A 160 -20.70 0.24 -5.82
N VAL A 161 -19.94 0.35 -4.73
CA VAL A 161 -20.42 0.12 -3.38
C VAL A 161 -19.64 0.97 -2.37
N LEU A 162 -20.34 1.55 -1.41
CA LEU A 162 -19.77 2.18 -0.22
C LEU A 162 -19.80 1.19 0.93
N ILE A 163 -18.67 0.98 1.58
CA ILE A 163 -18.47 0.14 2.76
C ILE A 163 -18.16 1.07 3.93
N THR A 164 -18.88 0.91 5.01
CA THR A 164 -18.70 1.68 6.25
C THR A 164 -18.54 0.75 7.44
N ASP A 165 -18.27 1.30 8.61
CA ASP A 165 -18.17 0.54 9.85
C ASP A 165 -19.44 -0.28 10.14
N ASN A 166 -20.60 0.18 9.68
CA ASN A 166 -21.91 -0.38 10.02
C ASN A 166 -22.56 -1.18 8.89
N GLY A 167 -22.07 -1.08 7.66
CA GLY A 167 -22.69 -1.77 6.55
C GLY A 167 -22.12 -1.42 5.19
N LEU A 168 -22.73 -1.98 4.18
CA LEU A 168 -22.45 -1.64 2.78
C LEU A 168 -23.74 -1.26 2.03
N SER A 169 -23.64 -0.32 1.12
CA SER A 169 -24.73 0.12 0.25
C SER A 169 -24.21 0.86 -0.98
N GLN A 170 -25.07 1.04 -1.96
CA GLN A 170 -24.82 1.98 -3.06
C GLN A 170 -25.33 3.39 -2.74
N GLU A 171 -26.21 3.51 -1.77
CA GLU A 171 -26.67 4.80 -1.28
C GLU A 171 -25.57 5.43 -0.41
N VAL A 172 -25.21 6.67 -0.78
CA VAL A 172 -24.32 7.51 0.00
C VAL A 172 -25.17 8.58 0.66
N ALA A 173 -25.59 8.31 1.90
CA ALA A 173 -26.31 9.33 2.66
C ALA A 173 -25.41 10.56 2.86
N PRO A 174 -25.91 11.76 2.88
CA PRO A 174 -25.14 13.00 3.07
C PRO A 174 -24.48 13.09 4.45
#